data_0a1260fb942e0febe65bb6865ad181d3
#
_entry.id   0a1260fb942e0febe65bb6865ad181d3
#
_cell.length_a   1.000
_cell.length_b   1.000
_cell.length_c   1.000
_cell.angle_alpha   90.00
_cell.angle_beta   90.00
_cell.angle_gamma   90.00
#
_symmetry.space_group_name_H-M   'P 1'
#
loop_
_entity.id
_entity.type
_entity.pdbx_description
1 polymer ?
#
loop_
_entity_poly.entity_id
_entity_poly.type
_entity_poly.pdbx_seq_one_letter_code
_entity_poly.pdbx_strand_id
1 'polypeptide(L)'
;MEGALRVIRFAREQGRPFLGTCGGCQHAVLEFARNVLKISGAGHAEVDPSTPEPVITNLACSLIEASELLRLVPGTRLHEIYGVDEIRETYRCSYGLNPEYLPRLAAGGMRIAVTGPAGEARALELPAHPFFFLTLFQPERSALVGHSHPLVKTFVAAASARDV
;
A
#
# COMPACT_ATOMS: atom_id res chain seq x y z
N MET A 1 -3.46 3.66 16.38
CA MET A 1 -4.07 3.90 15.05
C MET A 1 -4.19 5.37 14.70
N GLU A 2 -4.88 6.19 15.47
CA GLU A 2 -5.15 7.60 15.13
C GLU A 2 -3.89 8.46 14.83
N GLY A 3 -2.80 8.29 15.57
CA GLY A 3 -1.55 8.98 15.29
C GLY A 3 -0.97 8.64 13.90
N ALA A 4 -1.02 7.37 13.51
CA ALA A 4 -0.60 6.93 12.17
C ALA A 4 -1.46 7.58 11.09
N LEU A 5 -2.79 7.59 11.24
CA LEU A 5 -3.70 8.21 10.26
C LEU A 5 -3.42 9.71 10.09
N ARG A 6 -3.11 10.43 11.18
CA ARG A 6 -2.74 11.87 11.11
C ARG A 6 -1.46 12.11 10.32
N VAL A 7 -0.43 11.30 10.57
CA VAL A 7 0.86 11.41 9.85
C VAL A 7 0.69 11.06 8.37
N ILE A 8 -0.07 10.01 8.06
CA ILE A 8 -0.38 9.60 6.68
C ILE A 8 -1.13 10.72 5.96
N ARG A 9 -2.16 11.28 6.59
CA ARG A 9 -2.91 12.42 6.06
C ARG A 9 -2.01 13.61 5.78
N PHE A 10 -1.15 13.97 6.73
CA PHE A 10 -0.19 15.05 6.55
C PHE A 10 0.73 14.77 5.34
N ALA A 11 1.30 13.58 5.24
CA ALA A 11 2.16 13.21 4.12
C ALA A 11 1.41 13.36 2.78
N ARG A 12 0.18 12.85 2.70
CA ARG A 12 -0.65 12.91 1.50
C ARG A 12 -1.00 14.36 1.12
N GLU A 13 -1.46 15.18 2.08
CA GLU A 13 -1.91 16.55 1.82
C GLU A 13 -0.74 17.52 1.56
N GLN A 14 0.42 17.29 2.17
CA GLN A 14 1.61 18.12 2.00
C GLN A 14 2.57 17.60 0.93
N GLY A 15 2.18 16.59 0.17
CA GLY A 15 3.02 16.00 -0.87
C GLY A 15 4.33 15.43 -0.33
N ARG A 16 4.41 15.01 0.93
CA ARG A 16 5.62 14.40 1.50
C ARG A 16 5.76 12.95 1.04
N PRO A 17 6.96 12.51 0.67
CA PRO A 17 7.17 11.12 0.29
C PRO A 17 6.65 10.16 1.36
N PHE A 18 5.85 9.19 0.92
CA PHE A 18 5.25 8.19 1.79
C PHE A 18 5.38 6.79 1.17
N LEU A 19 5.87 5.85 1.96
CA LEU A 19 5.88 4.43 1.67
C LEU A 19 5.20 3.69 2.82
N GLY A 20 4.02 3.14 2.57
CA GLY A 20 3.28 2.33 3.53
C GLY A 20 3.43 0.85 3.22
N THR A 21 4.04 0.07 4.13
CA THR A 21 4.21 -1.38 3.98
C THR A 21 3.34 -2.13 4.98
N CYS A 22 2.78 -3.27 4.62
CA CYS A 22 1.95 -4.12 5.49
C CYS A 22 0.88 -3.30 6.23
N GLY A 23 0.97 -3.16 7.55
CA GLY A 23 0.08 -2.33 8.38
C GLY A 23 0.07 -0.85 7.98
N GLY A 24 1.19 -0.31 7.49
CA GLY A 24 1.26 1.04 6.95
C GLY A 24 0.43 1.22 5.69
N CYS A 25 0.39 0.23 4.81
CA CYS A 25 -0.51 0.17 3.66
C CYS A 25 -1.98 0.16 4.11
N GLN A 26 -2.33 -0.71 5.05
CA GLN A 26 -3.69 -0.84 5.58
C GLN A 26 -4.19 0.49 6.20
N HIS A 27 -3.36 1.12 7.03
CA HIS A 27 -3.69 2.42 7.63
C HIS A 27 -3.83 3.54 6.59
N ALA A 28 -3.01 3.53 5.52
CA ALA A 28 -3.11 4.53 4.45
C ALA A 28 -4.40 4.36 3.63
N VAL A 29 -4.82 3.13 3.35
CA VAL A 29 -6.12 2.85 2.72
C VAL A 29 -7.27 3.30 3.61
N LEU A 30 -7.19 3.05 4.92
CA LEU A 30 -8.19 3.51 5.88
C LEU A 30 -8.26 5.05 5.96
N GLU A 31 -7.11 5.71 6.00
CA GLU A 31 -7.03 7.18 5.96
C GLU A 31 -7.70 7.73 4.70
N PHE A 32 -7.36 7.18 3.55
CA PHE A 32 -7.91 7.60 2.28
C PHE A 32 -9.41 7.39 2.20
N ALA A 33 -9.91 6.23 2.64
CA ALA A 33 -11.33 5.93 2.70
C ALA A 33 -12.10 6.95 3.56
N ARG A 34 -11.58 7.30 4.74
CA ARG A 34 -12.23 8.26 5.64
C ARG A 34 -12.14 9.70 5.15
N ASN A 35 -10.97 10.14 4.72
CA ASN A 35 -10.71 11.57 4.47
C ASN A 35 -10.89 11.99 3.01
N VAL A 36 -10.67 11.10 2.05
CA VAL A 36 -10.86 11.39 0.61
C VAL A 36 -12.23 10.90 0.15
N LEU A 37 -12.55 9.62 0.38
CA LEU A 37 -13.82 9.03 -0.07
C LEU A 37 -15.01 9.36 0.83
N LYS A 38 -14.77 9.97 2.01
CA LYS A 38 -15.79 10.35 2.99
C LYS A 38 -16.63 9.17 3.51
N ILE A 39 -16.01 7.99 3.60
CA ILE A 39 -16.62 6.81 4.20
C ILE A 39 -16.43 6.89 5.71
N SER A 40 -17.35 7.52 6.40
CA SER A 40 -17.26 7.78 7.86
C SER A 40 -17.17 6.50 8.70
N GLY A 41 -17.82 5.43 8.25
CA GLY A 41 -17.80 4.10 8.88
C GLY A 41 -16.61 3.22 8.50
N ALA A 42 -15.68 3.72 7.66
CA ALA A 42 -14.54 2.93 7.23
C ALA A 42 -13.71 2.43 8.42
N GLY A 43 -13.50 1.13 8.49
CA GLY A 43 -12.84 0.47 9.60
C GLY A 43 -11.84 -0.62 9.16
N HIS A 44 -11.14 -1.13 10.16
CA HIS A 44 -10.15 -2.18 10.05
C HIS A 44 -10.62 -3.38 10.86
N ALA A 45 -10.99 -4.48 10.20
CA ALA A 45 -11.62 -5.64 10.85
C ALA A 45 -10.76 -6.34 11.91
N GLU A 46 -9.43 -6.16 11.89
CA GLU A 46 -8.56 -6.64 12.95
C GLU A 46 -8.72 -5.85 14.26
N VAL A 47 -8.99 -4.54 14.14
CA VAL A 47 -9.13 -3.62 15.29
C VAL A 47 -10.56 -3.59 15.80
N ASP A 48 -11.52 -3.59 14.87
CA ASP A 48 -12.95 -3.65 15.17
C ASP A 48 -13.64 -4.61 14.19
N PRO A 49 -13.83 -5.89 14.61
CA PRO A 49 -14.51 -6.88 13.79
C PRO A 49 -15.98 -6.53 13.48
N SER A 50 -16.58 -5.60 14.23
CA SER A 50 -17.97 -5.16 14.05
C SER A 50 -18.09 -3.92 13.17
N THR A 51 -16.99 -3.41 12.63
CA THR A 51 -17.02 -2.20 11.78
C THR A 51 -18.00 -2.35 10.61
N PRO A 52 -18.88 -1.37 10.38
CA PRO A 52 -19.90 -1.48 9.32
C PRO A 52 -19.32 -1.41 7.91
N GLU A 53 -18.17 -0.78 7.75
CA GLU A 53 -17.51 -0.56 6.45
C GLU A 53 -16.06 -1.08 6.53
N PRO A 54 -15.83 -2.42 6.50
CA PRO A 54 -14.51 -3.01 6.66
C PRO A 54 -13.67 -2.85 5.38
N VAL A 55 -13.00 -1.71 5.22
CA VAL A 55 -12.10 -1.47 4.07
C VAL A 55 -10.85 -2.31 4.14
N ILE A 56 -10.47 -2.76 5.34
CA ILE A 56 -9.44 -3.76 5.58
C ILE A 56 -10.09 -4.97 6.24
N THR A 57 -9.89 -6.14 5.66
CA THR A 57 -10.50 -7.42 6.07
C THR A 57 -9.48 -8.54 6.08
N ASN A 58 -9.86 -9.69 6.62
CA ASN A 58 -9.04 -10.90 6.54
C ASN A 58 -8.75 -11.25 5.08
N LEU A 59 -7.52 -11.62 4.80
CA LEU A 59 -7.16 -12.22 3.53
C LEU A 59 -7.75 -13.62 3.44
N ALA A 60 -8.24 -14.00 2.26
CA ALA A 60 -8.77 -15.34 2.00
C ALA A 60 -7.73 -16.44 2.28
N CYS A 61 -6.43 -16.13 2.02
CA CYS A 61 -5.28 -16.94 2.41
C CYS A 61 -4.35 -16.07 3.25
N SER A 62 -3.95 -16.56 4.42
CA SER A 62 -2.96 -15.86 5.24
C SER A 62 -1.60 -15.83 4.52
N LEU A 63 -1.01 -14.65 4.45
CA LEU A 63 0.30 -14.40 3.83
C LEU A 63 1.41 -14.31 4.90
N ILE A 64 1.35 -15.15 5.95
CA ILE A 64 2.38 -15.19 6.98
C ILE A 64 3.56 -16.02 6.47
N GLU A 65 4.76 -15.42 6.46
CA GLU A 65 6.00 -16.00 5.91
C GLU A 65 5.81 -16.57 4.48
N ALA A 66 4.89 -15.97 3.73
CA ALA A 66 4.61 -16.34 2.36
C ALA A 66 5.51 -15.56 1.38
N SER A 67 5.79 -16.21 0.25
CA SER A 67 6.45 -15.58 -0.91
C SER A 67 5.59 -15.81 -2.14
N GLU A 68 5.22 -14.72 -2.82
CA GLU A 68 4.40 -14.80 -4.03
C GLU A 68 5.12 -14.23 -5.25
N LEU A 69 4.82 -14.80 -6.42
CA LEU A 69 5.12 -14.18 -7.71
C LEU A 69 4.01 -13.19 -8.03
N LEU A 70 4.37 -11.93 -8.19
CA LEU A 70 3.44 -10.81 -8.38
C LEU A 70 3.63 -10.20 -9.75
N ARG A 71 2.56 -9.62 -10.30
CA ARG A 71 2.59 -8.91 -11.58
C ARG A 71 2.48 -7.42 -11.36
N LEU A 72 3.42 -6.68 -11.94
CA LEU A 72 3.35 -5.22 -12.00
C LEU A 72 2.41 -4.80 -13.12
N VAL A 73 1.60 -3.78 -12.84
CA VAL A 73 0.67 -3.24 -13.83
C VAL A 73 1.42 -2.26 -14.74
N PRO A 74 1.50 -2.51 -16.05
CA PRO A 74 2.19 -1.63 -16.99
C PRO A 74 1.70 -0.19 -16.94
N GLY A 75 2.60 0.77 -17.07
CA GLY A 75 2.31 2.20 -17.02
C GLY A 75 2.08 2.75 -15.60
N THR A 76 2.30 1.95 -14.57
CA THR A 76 2.38 2.44 -13.18
C THR A 76 3.80 2.87 -12.84
N ARG A 77 3.95 3.81 -11.90
CA ARG A 77 5.28 4.23 -11.41
C ARG A 77 6.01 3.11 -10.68
N LEU A 78 5.26 2.22 -10.02
CA LEU A 78 5.86 1.01 -9.45
C LEU A 78 6.49 0.12 -10.52
N HIS A 79 5.80 -0.09 -11.66
CA HIS A 79 6.35 -0.83 -12.79
C HIS A 79 7.65 -0.18 -13.31
N GLU A 80 7.69 1.15 -13.41
CA GLU A 80 8.89 1.90 -13.81
C GLU A 80 10.05 1.73 -12.81
N ILE A 81 9.76 1.77 -11.50
CA ILE A 81 10.77 1.62 -10.43
C ILE A 81 11.41 0.24 -10.45
N TYR A 82 10.63 -0.82 -10.69
CA TYR A 82 11.16 -2.18 -10.75
C TYR A 82 11.80 -2.51 -12.10
N GLY A 83 11.27 -1.96 -13.20
CA GLY A 83 11.77 -2.19 -14.56
C GLY A 83 11.54 -3.61 -15.09
N VAL A 84 10.61 -4.36 -14.50
CA VAL A 84 10.24 -5.73 -14.86
C VAL A 84 8.75 -5.94 -14.70
N ASP A 85 8.18 -6.95 -15.39
CA ASP A 85 6.74 -7.23 -15.33
C ASP A 85 6.33 -8.10 -14.14
N GLU A 86 7.26 -8.91 -13.62
CA GLU A 86 7.00 -9.82 -12.51
C GLU A 86 8.09 -9.69 -11.43
N ILE A 87 7.68 -9.77 -10.18
CA ILE A 87 8.55 -9.73 -9.00
C ILE A 87 8.18 -10.83 -8.02
N ARG A 88 9.13 -11.20 -7.17
CA ARG A 88 8.86 -12.10 -6.05
C ARG A 88 9.04 -11.34 -4.75
N GLU A 89 7.97 -11.28 -3.96
CA GLU A 89 7.95 -10.54 -2.70
C GLU A 89 7.51 -11.42 -1.55
N THR A 90 7.87 -10.99 -0.34
CA THR A 90 7.56 -11.71 0.90
C THR A 90 6.61 -10.92 1.78
N TYR A 91 5.80 -11.66 2.55
CA TYR A 91 4.74 -11.12 3.38
C TYR A 91 4.78 -11.64 4.81
N ARG A 92 4.21 -10.84 5.69
CA ARG A 92 3.81 -11.25 7.03
C ARG A 92 2.49 -10.56 7.39
N CYS A 93 1.46 -10.81 6.60
CA CYS A 93 0.14 -10.18 6.72
C CYS A 93 -0.98 -11.21 6.75
N SER A 94 -1.96 -11.03 7.64
CA SER A 94 -3.22 -11.79 7.68
C SER A 94 -4.41 -10.94 7.20
N TYR A 95 -4.23 -9.63 7.14
CA TYR A 95 -5.24 -8.66 6.71
C TYR A 95 -4.79 -7.92 5.46
N GLY A 96 -5.75 -7.49 4.65
CA GLY A 96 -5.48 -6.75 3.42
C GLY A 96 -6.71 -5.96 2.97
N LEU A 97 -6.62 -5.42 1.77
CA LEU A 97 -7.69 -4.61 1.18
C LEU A 97 -8.93 -5.46 0.92
N ASN A 98 -10.08 -4.97 1.33
CA ASN A 98 -11.36 -5.54 0.92
C ASN A 98 -11.60 -5.23 -0.57
N PRO A 99 -11.73 -6.26 -1.45
CA PRO A 99 -11.89 -6.05 -2.89
C PRO A 99 -13.10 -5.21 -3.26
N GLU A 100 -14.16 -5.21 -2.45
CA GLU A 100 -15.37 -4.43 -2.69
C GLU A 100 -15.13 -2.91 -2.72
N TYR A 101 -14.07 -2.45 -2.06
CA TYR A 101 -13.71 -1.03 -2.02
C TYR A 101 -12.74 -0.60 -3.12
N LEU A 102 -12.14 -1.52 -3.88
CA LEU A 102 -11.20 -1.18 -4.94
C LEU A 102 -11.77 -0.23 -5.99
N PRO A 103 -13.02 -0.40 -6.48
CA PRO A 103 -13.61 0.58 -7.43
C PRO A 103 -13.75 1.98 -6.83
N ARG A 104 -14.10 2.09 -5.55
CA ARG A 104 -14.21 3.39 -4.85
C ARG A 104 -12.84 4.04 -4.65
N LEU A 105 -11.83 3.25 -4.28
CA LEU A 105 -10.44 3.73 -4.17
C LEU A 105 -9.93 4.25 -5.51
N ALA A 106 -10.20 3.51 -6.60
CA ALA A 106 -9.82 3.91 -7.94
C ALA A 106 -10.55 5.21 -8.39
N ALA A 107 -11.85 5.33 -8.13
CA ALA A 107 -12.61 6.54 -8.39
C ALA A 107 -12.07 7.75 -7.62
N GLY A 108 -11.50 7.54 -6.43
CA GLY A 108 -10.83 8.55 -5.62
C GLY A 108 -9.41 8.91 -6.08
N GLY A 109 -8.88 8.21 -7.08
CA GLY A 109 -7.56 8.48 -7.65
C GLY A 109 -6.44 7.53 -7.26
N MET A 110 -6.70 6.52 -6.41
CA MET A 110 -5.73 5.44 -6.20
C MET A 110 -5.70 4.49 -7.40
N ARG A 111 -4.53 3.93 -7.69
CA ARG A 111 -4.34 2.96 -8.77
C ARG A 111 -3.70 1.69 -8.24
N ILE A 112 -4.24 0.53 -8.64
CA ILE A 112 -3.58 -0.75 -8.41
C ILE A 112 -2.31 -0.79 -9.25
N ALA A 113 -1.19 -1.04 -8.61
CA ALA A 113 0.13 -1.06 -9.25
C ALA A 113 0.74 -2.47 -9.28
N VAL A 114 0.31 -3.36 -8.38
CA VAL A 114 0.77 -4.74 -8.33
C VAL A 114 -0.42 -5.65 -8.00
N THR A 115 -0.50 -6.78 -8.71
CA THR A 115 -1.51 -7.81 -8.46
C THR A 115 -0.88 -9.14 -8.06
N GLY A 116 -1.62 -9.88 -7.24
CA GLY A 116 -1.32 -11.25 -6.87
C GLY A 116 -1.71 -12.27 -7.96
N PRO A 117 -1.47 -13.57 -7.72
CA PRO A 117 -1.71 -14.63 -8.70
C PRO A 117 -3.18 -14.75 -9.14
N ALA A 118 -4.15 -14.45 -8.28
CA ALA A 118 -5.57 -14.46 -8.60
C ALA A 118 -6.14 -13.06 -8.93
N GLY A 119 -5.26 -12.07 -9.16
CA GLY A 119 -5.65 -10.70 -9.52
C GLY A 119 -5.93 -9.77 -8.33
N GLU A 120 -5.66 -10.20 -7.11
CA GLU A 120 -5.86 -9.40 -5.91
C GLU A 120 -4.89 -8.21 -5.86
N ALA A 121 -5.34 -7.07 -5.36
CA ALA A 121 -4.46 -5.91 -5.18
C ALA A 121 -3.40 -6.19 -4.11
N ARG A 122 -2.13 -6.09 -4.48
CA ARG A 122 -0.97 -6.27 -3.60
C ARG A 122 -0.19 -4.97 -3.36
N ALA A 123 -0.30 -4.01 -4.28
CA ALA A 123 0.19 -2.66 -4.07
C ALA A 123 -0.68 -1.63 -4.78
N LEU A 124 -0.71 -0.44 -4.21
CA LEU A 124 -1.40 0.73 -4.73
C LEU A 124 -0.42 1.90 -4.85
N GLU A 125 -0.73 2.82 -5.74
CA GLU A 125 -0.07 4.12 -5.83
C GLU A 125 -1.10 5.25 -5.93
N LEU A 126 -0.71 6.46 -5.53
CA LEU A 126 -1.47 7.68 -5.75
C LEU A 126 -0.74 8.50 -6.84
N PRO A 127 -1.14 8.40 -8.12
CA PRO A 127 -0.38 8.99 -9.23
C PRO A 127 -0.25 10.51 -9.16
N ALA A 128 -1.27 11.19 -8.61
CA ALA A 128 -1.28 12.64 -8.44
C ALA A 128 -0.32 13.12 -7.33
N HIS A 129 0.23 12.22 -6.51
CA HIS A 129 1.15 12.56 -5.43
C HIS A 129 2.61 12.36 -5.86
N PRO A 130 3.56 13.22 -5.45
CA PRO A 130 4.98 13.10 -5.84
C PRO A 130 5.60 11.73 -5.53
N PHE A 131 5.30 11.15 -4.36
CA PHE A 131 5.72 9.81 -3.98
C PHE A 131 4.78 9.24 -2.90
N PHE A 132 3.82 8.40 -3.30
CA PHE A 132 2.90 7.76 -2.35
C PHE A 132 2.62 6.33 -2.82
N PHE A 133 3.29 5.37 -2.17
CA PHE A 133 3.19 3.95 -2.51
C PHE A 133 2.79 3.13 -1.30
N LEU A 134 1.93 2.16 -1.56
CA LEU A 134 1.37 1.27 -0.55
C LEU A 134 1.60 -0.17 -1.00
N THR A 135 2.24 -0.98 -0.18
CA THR A 135 2.49 -2.39 -0.47
C THR A 135 2.01 -3.27 0.67
N LEU A 136 1.28 -4.36 0.36
CA LEU A 136 0.99 -5.38 1.36
C LEU A 136 2.24 -6.20 1.68
N PHE A 137 3.12 -6.41 0.72
CA PHE A 137 4.43 -7.00 0.93
C PHE A 137 5.37 -6.04 1.66
N GLN A 138 6.48 -6.57 2.15
CA GLN A 138 7.42 -5.88 3.02
C GLN A 138 8.79 -5.74 2.34
N PRO A 139 8.99 -4.73 1.48
CA PRO A 139 10.25 -4.51 0.74
C PRO A 139 11.45 -4.34 1.67
N GLU A 140 11.25 -3.84 2.89
CA GLU A 140 12.28 -3.69 3.91
C GLU A 140 12.91 -5.03 4.34
N ARG A 141 12.22 -6.15 4.17
CA ARG A 141 12.74 -7.48 4.50
C ARG A 141 13.92 -7.89 3.62
N SER A 142 14.09 -7.29 2.44
CA SER A 142 15.25 -7.52 1.58
C SER A 142 16.56 -7.20 2.28
N ALA A 143 16.56 -6.24 3.22
CA ALA A 143 17.73 -5.90 4.01
C ALA A 143 18.21 -7.02 4.92
N LEU A 144 17.31 -7.93 5.36
CA LEU A 144 17.65 -9.07 6.21
C LEU A 144 18.56 -10.08 5.48
N VAL A 145 18.53 -10.08 4.15
CA VAL A 145 19.38 -10.93 3.29
C VAL A 145 20.43 -10.12 2.54
N GLY A 146 20.72 -8.91 3.00
CA GLY A 146 21.77 -8.06 2.45
C GLY A 146 21.44 -7.36 1.12
N HIS A 147 20.18 -7.38 0.69
CA HIS A 147 19.77 -6.75 -0.56
C HIS A 147 19.10 -5.40 -0.36
N SER A 148 19.47 -4.44 -1.20
CA SER A 148 18.82 -3.13 -1.27
C SER A 148 17.61 -3.20 -2.21
N HIS A 149 16.42 -2.98 -1.69
CA HIS A 149 15.19 -3.03 -2.47
C HIS A 149 15.00 -1.76 -3.34
N PRO A 150 14.61 -1.86 -4.62
CA PRO A 150 14.51 -0.70 -5.52
C PRO A 150 13.52 0.34 -5.02
N LEU A 151 12.36 -0.07 -4.50
CA LEU A 151 11.35 0.85 -3.97
C LEU A 151 11.85 1.60 -2.73
N VAL A 152 12.62 0.95 -1.85
CA VAL A 152 13.20 1.60 -0.67
C VAL A 152 14.28 2.61 -1.09
N LYS A 153 15.14 2.27 -2.07
CA LYS A 153 16.12 3.22 -2.63
C LYS A 153 15.43 4.46 -3.19
N THR A 154 14.40 4.27 -3.98
CA THR A 154 13.65 5.38 -4.61
C THR A 154 12.94 6.24 -3.56
N PHE A 155 12.40 5.61 -2.50
CA PHE A 155 11.81 6.34 -1.38
C PHE A 155 12.84 7.24 -0.68
N VAL A 156 14.01 6.70 -0.34
CA VAL A 156 15.10 7.47 0.31
C VAL A 156 15.54 8.62 -0.60
N ALA A 157 15.74 8.38 -1.90
CA ALA A 157 16.08 9.43 -2.85
C ALA A 157 15.02 10.54 -2.92
N ALA A 158 13.73 10.17 -2.96
CA ALA A 158 12.62 11.13 -2.96
C ALA A 158 12.53 11.95 -1.67
N ALA A 159 12.83 11.33 -0.52
CA ALA A 159 12.86 12.02 0.77
C ALA A 159 14.03 13.00 0.85
N SER A 160 15.24 12.59 0.44
CA SER A 160 16.45 13.42 0.46
C SER A 160 16.41 14.59 -0.51
N ALA A 161 15.69 14.51 -1.63
CA ALA A 161 15.60 15.59 -2.62
C ALA A 161 14.79 16.80 -2.14
N ARG A 162 14.15 16.76 -1.00
CA ARG A 162 13.28 17.82 -0.45
C ARG A 162 13.89 18.63 0.68
N ASP A 163 15.11 18.31 1.09
CA ASP A 163 15.81 19.02 2.17
C ASP A 163 16.74 20.14 1.62
N VAL A 164 16.52 20.54 0.34
CA VAL A 164 17.26 21.63 -0.32
C VAL A 164 16.34 22.76 -0.71
#